data_f18a31a2b670542df608e5498179c16c
#
_entry.id   f18a31a2b670542df608e5498179c16c
#
_cell.length_a   1.000
_cell.length_b   1.000
_cell.length_c   1.000
_cell.angle_alpha   90.00
_cell.angle_beta   90.00
_cell.angle_gamma   90.00
#
_symmetry.space_group_name_H-M   'P 1'
#
loop_
_entity.id
_entity.type
_entity.pdbx_description
1 polymer ?
#
loop_
_entity_poly.entity_id
_entity_poly.type
_entity_poly.pdbx_seq_one_letter_code
_entity_poly.pdbx_strand_id
1 'polypeptide(L)'
;MAAKAARPGPRKRFGQHFLADPAAVRRIVAAVGLPAGPPVVEIGPGLGVLTAPLLDVFGRLTAIEIDRDLAAHLRARFPASALTLLEGDVLDVPLQDLATEPVRLVGNLPYNVSKPVADKIVRERAHVAGAVLMFQREVAERLTARPGTRAYGPLTVLVGEAFLVEPLFDLRPNAFRPPPEVMSTVTRWTPRPAAFSSVSEESLRAVLRAGFAHRRRTLRNNLPPALLDGAGIDGGLRPEALPLEDWRRLARMWTRSAS
;
A
#
# COMPACT_ATOMS: atom_id res chain seq x y z
N MET A 1 11.37 -41.31 6.11
CA MET A 1 11.01 -40.52 4.91
C MET A 1 9.81 -39.64 5.25
N ALA A 2 10.00 -38.37 5.52
CA ALA A 2 8.89 -37.44 5.79
C ALA A 2 8.09 -37.26 4.49
N ALA A 3 6.79 -37.50 4.53
CA ALA A 3 5.88 -37.28 3.41
C ALA A 3 6.01 -35.77 3.01
N LYS A 4 6.37 -35.53 1.75
CA LYS A 4 6.44 -34.19 1.17
C LYS A 4 5.02 -33.61 1.22
N ALA A 5 4.73 -32.76 2.21
CA ALA A 5 3.42 -32.12 2.32
C ALA A 5 3.07 -31.48 0.97
N ALA A 6 1.88 -31.80 0.45
CA ALA A 6 1.41 -31.25 -0.82
C ALA A 6 1.40 -29.70 -0.73
N ARG A 7 1.92 -29.03 -1.75
CA ARG A 7 1.86 -27.56 -1.81
C ARG A 7 0.40 -27.09 -1.82
N PRO A 8 0.00 -26.18 -0.92
CA PRO A 8 -1.35 -25.61 -0.96
C PRO A 8 -1.61 -24.95 -2.31
N GLY A 9 -2.80 -25.17 -2.87
CA GLY A 9 -3.22 -24.54 -4.12
C GLY A 9 -3.78 -23.14 -3.90
N PRO A 10 -3.84 -22.30 -4.95
CA PRO A 10 -4.39 -20.96 -4.86
C PRO A 10 -5.90 -21.00 -4.59
N ARG A 11 -6.36 -20.15 -3.66
CA ARG A 11 -7.77 -20.02 -3.30
C ARG A 11 -8.38 -18.79 -3.96
N LYS A 12 -9.40 -18.98 -4.82
CA LYS A 12 -10.07 -17.86 -5.53
C LYS A 12 -10.60 -16.78 -4.59
N ARG A 13 -11.10 -17.14 -3.40
CA ARG A 13 -11.63 -16.19 -2.40
C ARG A 13 -10.59 -15.17 -1.91
N PHE A 14 -9.30 -15.49 -2.00
CA PHE A 14 -8.21 -14.60 -1.61
C PHE A 14 -7.54 -13.91 -2.80
N GLY A 15 -7.98 -14.15 -4.04
CA GLY A 15 -7.39 -13.54 -5.24
C GLY A 15 -5.90 -13.84 -5.40
N GLN A 16 -5.47 -15.06 -5.05
CA GLN A 16 -4.07 -15.46 -4.99
C GLN A 16 -3.47 -15.69 -6.38
N HIS A 17 -2.43 -14.92 -6.69
CA HIS A 17 -1.55 -15.10 -7.85
C HIS A 17 -0.11 -15.14 -7.32
N PHE A 18 0.46 -16.34 -7.25
CA PHE A 18 1.81 -16.53 -6.71
C PHE A 18 2.86 -16.09 -7.72
N LEU A 19 3.77 -15.21 -7.32
CA LEU A 19 4.91 -14.83 -8.13
C LEU A 19 5.76 -16.07 -8.44
N ALA A 20 6.16 -16.24 -9.70
CA ALA A 20 6.91 -17.38 -10.19
C ALA A 20 8.16 -17.01 -11.01
N ASP A 21 8.35 -15.71 -11.31
CA ASP A 21 9.51 -15.21 -12.06
C ASP A 21 10.70 -14.93 -11.12
N PRO A 22 11.80 -15.69 -11.21
CA PRO A 22 12.96 -15.50 -10.34
C PRO A 22 13.67 -14.16 -10.57
N ALA A 23 13.60 -13.58 -11.77
CA ALA A 23 14.21 -12.27 -12.04
C ALA A 23 13.42 -11.16 -11.34
N ALA A 24 12.10 -11.24 -11.36
CA ALA A 24 11.22 -10.34 -10.61
C ALA A 24 11.48 -10.43 -9.10
N VAL A 25 11.59 -11.66 -8.57
CA VAL A 25 11.89 -11.89 -7.14
C VAL A 25 13.20 -11.19 -6.75
N ARG A 26 14.28 -11.39 -7.49
CA ARG A 26 15.58 -10.73 -7.21
C ARG A 26 15.46 -9.20 -7.23
N ARG A 27 14.72 -8.63 -8.20
CA ARG A 27 14.52 -7.18 -8.32
C ARG A 27 13.72 -6.62 -7.14
N ILE A 28 12.69 -7.34 -6.68
CA ILE A 28 11.89 -6.94 -5.52
C ILE A 28 12.77 -6.94 -4.26
N VAL A 29 13.50 -8.03 -4.00
CA VAL A 29 14.38 -8.14 -2.83
C VAL A 29 15.45 -7.05 -2.82
N ALA A 30 16.09 -6.79 -3.96
CA ALA A 30 17.06 -5.71 -4.11
C ALA A 30 16.43 -4.32 -3.84
N ALA A 31 15.17 -4.12 -4.20
CA ALA A 31 14.46 -2.87 -3.97
C ALA A 31 14.12 -2.63 -2.48
N VAL A 32 14.02 -3.66 -1.65
CA VAL A 32 13.79 -3.54 -0.19
C VAL A 32 14.97 -2.85 0.51
N GLY A 33 16.17 -2.97 -0.04
CA GLY A 33 17.36 -2.28 0.45
C GLY A 33 18.38 -3.20 1.11
N LEU A 34 19.24 -2.61 1.96
CA LEU A 34 20.33 -3.30 2.62
C LEU A 34 19.88 -4.05 3.89
N PRO A 35 20.63 -5.09 4.33
CA PRO A 35 20.35 -5.83 5.57
C PRO A 35 20.32 -4.93 6.82
N ALA A 36 21.26 -3.96 6.89
CA ALA A 36 21.26 -2.98 7.95
C ALA A 36 20.06 -2.03 7.85
N GLY A 37 19.38 -1.79 8.96
CA GLY A 37 18.24 -0.86 9.04
C GLY A 37 16.97 -1.51 9.61
N PRO A 38 15.82 -0.85 9.40
CA PRO A 38 14.55 -1.26 10.00
C PRO A 38 14.14 -2.70 9.71
N PRO A 39 13.40 -3.36 10.61
CA PRO A 39 12.88 -4.72 10.41
C PRO A 39 12.04 -4.83 9.14
N VAL A 40 12.05 -6.01 8.53
CA VAL A 40 11.26 -6.29 7.33
C VAL A 40 10.03 -7.09 7.69
N VAL A 41 8.88 -6.65 7.17
CA VAL A 41 7.59 -7.33 7.32
C VAL A 41 7.04 -7.67 5.94
N GLU A 42 6.82 -8.95 5.69
CA GLU A 42 6.20 -9.44 4.45
C GLU A 42 4.68 -9.58 4.61
N ILE A 43 3.94 -8.95 3.73
CA ILE A 43 2.48 -9.05 3.68
C ILE A 43 2.09 -10.09 2.63
N GLY A 44 1.41 -11.16 3.05
CA GLY A 44 0.97 -12.23 2.17
C GLY A 44 2.13 -13.04 1.55
N PRO A 45 2.96 -13.72 2.36
CA PRO A 45 4.11 -14.49 1.89
C PRO A 45 3.71 -15.64 0.94
N GLY A 46 2.48 -16.13 1.03
CA GLY A 46 1.96 -17.18 0.18
C GLY A 46 2.79 -18.47 0.27
N LEU A 47 3.34 -18.92 -0.85
CA LEU A 47 4.22 -20.08 -0.90
C LEU A 47 5.67 -19.81 -0.44
N GLY A 48 5.96 -18.59 0.05
CA GLY A 48 7.30 -18.20 0.51
C GLY A 48 8.31 -17.95 -0.60
N VAL A 49 7.83 -17.46 -1.75
CA VAL A 49 8.69 -17.19 -2.92
C VAL A 49 9.56 -15.96 -2.68
N LEU A 50 9.04 -14.91 -2.04
CA LEU A 50 9.82 -13.77 -1.59
C LEU A 50 10.47 -14.02 -0.23
N THR A 51 9.79 -14.77 0.66
CA THR A 51 10.25 -15.06 2.02
C THR A 51 11.66 -15.67 2.03
N ALA A 52 11.92 -16.70 1.20
CA ALA A 52 13.23 -17.36 1.19
C ALA A 52 14.38 -16.39 0.85
N PRO A 53 14.37 -15.68 -0.29
CA PRO A 53 15.48 -14.76 -0.61
C PRO A 53 15.50 -13.52 0.30
N LEU A 54 14.38 -13.11 0.92
CA LEU A 54 14.39 -12.08 1.96
C LEU A 54 15.12 -12.58 3.20
N LEU A 55 14.90 -13.82 3.64
CA LEU A 55 15.64 -14.42 4.75
C LEU A 55 17.14 -14.57 4.45
N ASP A 56 17.50 -14.92 3.21
CA ASP A 56 18.90 -15.00 2.80
C ASP A 56 19.62 -13.64 2.94
N VAL A 57 18.90 -12.52 2.69
CA VAL A 57 19.46 -11.16 2.77
C VAL A 57 19.38 -10.58 4.17
N PHE A 58 18.24 -10.70 4.84
CA PHE A 58 17.96 -9.99 6.10
C PHE A 58 18.13 -10.85 7.36
N GLY A 59 18.28 -12.16 7.20
CA GLY A 59 18.46 -13.13 8.31
C GLY A 59 17.20 -13.41 9.11
N ARG A 60 16.37 -12.40 9.35
CA ARG A 60 15.10 -12.49 10.06
C ARG A 60 14.00 -11.71 9.35
N LEU A 61 12.77 -12.22 9.46
CA LEU A 61 11.59 -11.66 8.82
C LEU A 61 10.36 -11.88 9.69
N THR A 62 9.47 -10.89 9.75
CA THR A 62 8.09 -11.08 10.19
C THR A 62 7.20 -11.19 8.97
N ALA A 63 6.22 -12.10 8.98
CA ALA A 63 5.26 -12.23 7.89
C ALA A 63 3.83 -12.36 8.42
N ILE A 64 2.87 -11.81 7.67
CA ILE A 64 1.44 -11.86 7.99
C ILE A 64 0.74 -12.63 6.86
N GLU A 65 0.10 -13.78 7.20
CA GLU A 65 -0.60 -14.64 6.24
C GLU A 65 -2.00 -14.96 6.74
N ILE A 66 -3.00 -14.67 5.91
CA ILE A 66 -4.42 -14.92 6.22
C ILE A 66 -4.84 -16.37 5.95
N ASP A 67 -4.15 -17.06 5.05
CA ASP A 67 -4.47 -18.44 4.69
C ASP A 67 -3.75 -19.42 5.62
N ARG A 68 -4.53 -20.14 6.46
CA ARG A 68 -4.02 -21.10 7.45
C ARG A 68 -3.18 -22.21 6.84
N ASP A 69 -3.52 -22.68 5.63
CA ASP A 69 -2.78 -23.78 4.99
C ASP A 69 -1.43 -23.28 4.48
N LEU A 70 -1.39 -22.02 3.97
CA LEU A 70 -0.12 -21.38 3.61
C LEU A 70 0.71 -21.06 4.84
N ALA A 71 0.10 -20.60 5.93
CA ALA A 71 0.78 -20.38 7.20
C ALA A 71 1.41 -21.67 7.75
N ALA A 72 0.66 -22.79 7.72
CA ALA A 72 1.18 -24.11 8.10
C ALA A 72 2.35 -24.56 7.20
N HIS A 73 2.23 -24.35 5.88
CA HIS A 73 3.28 -24.62 4.92
C HIS A 73 4.57 -23.82 5.21
N LEU A 74 4.44 -22.53 5.53
CA LEU A 74 5.57 -21.65 5.85
C LEU A 74 6.25 -22.08 7.16
N ARG A 75 5.48 -22.41 8.22
CA ARG A 75 6.02 -22.93 9.48
C ARG A 75 6.81 -24.23 9.29
N ALA A 76 6.36 -25.09 8.40
CA ALA A 76 7.07 -26.34 8.08
C ALA A 76 8.36 -26.11 7.25
N ARG A 77 8.43 -24.98 6.53
CA ARG A 77 9.54 -24.67 5.61
C ARG A 77 10.64 -23.84 6.26
N PHE A 78 10.28 -22.91 7.12
CA PHE A 78 11.20 -21.93 7.72
C PHE A 78 11.25 -22.08 9.24
N PRO A 79 12.43 -22.04 9.87
CA PRO A 79 12.55 -22.14 11.32
C PRO A 79 12.00 -20.89 12.00
N ALA A 80 11.39 -21.03 13.18
CA ALA A 80 10.85 -19.93 13.95
C ALA A 80 11.92 -18.90 14.39
N SER A 81 13.18 -19.28 14.40
CA SER A 81 14.31 -18.36 14.66
C SER A 81 14.54 -17.37 13.52
N ALA A 82 14.11 -17.69 12.30
CA ALA A 82 14.27 -16.85 11.12
C ALA A 82 12.94 -16.16 10.71
N LEU A 83 11.82 -16.88 10.77
CA LEU A 83 10.50 -16.37 10.36
C LEU A 83 9.55 -16.28 11.56
N THR A 84 9.20 -15.07 11.96
CA THR A 84 8.05 -14.82 12.84
C THR A 84 6.80 -14.74 11.99
N LEU A 85 5.92 -15.73 12.08
CA LEU A 85 4.71 -15.81 11.27
C LEU A 85 3.45 -15.53 12.08
N LEU A 86 2.76 -14.46 11.72
CA LEU A 86 1.45 -14.08 12.23
C LEU A 86 0.37 -14.58 11.26
N GLU A 87 -0.55 -15.38 11.80
CA GLU A 87 -1.71 -15.87 11.05
C GLU A 87 -2.88 -14.91 11.27
N GLY A 88 -3.29 -14.20 10.22
CA GLY A 88 -4.37 -13.20 10.30
C GLY A 88 -4.44 -12.29 9.09
N ASP A 89 -5.47 -11.43 9.09
CA ASP A 89 -5.61 -10.38 8.10
C ASP A 89 -4.69 -9.21 8.44
N VAL A 90 -3.88 -8.76 7.48
CA VAL A 90 -3.01 -7.59 7.65
C VAL A 90 -3.80 -6.33 8.01
N LEU A 91 -5.08 -6.25 7.66
CA LEU A 91 -5.94 -5.12 7.99
C LEU A 91 -6.25 -5.04 9.49
N ASP A 92 -6.23 -6.17 10.18
CA ASP A 92 -6.54 -6.29 11.61
C ASP A 92 -5.29 -6.26 12.51
N VAL A 93 -4.09 -6.44 11.92
CA VAL A 93 -2.81 -6.44 12.69
C VAL A 93 -2.23 -5.02 12.72
N PRO A 94 -2.15 -4.35 13.89
CA PRO A 94 -1.52 -3.03 14.00
C PRO A 94 -0.02 -3.10 13.69
N LEU A 95 0.51 -2.21 12.84
CA LEU A 95 1.93 -2.21 12.48
C LEU A 95 2.84 -1.91 13.68
N GLN A 96 2.36 -1.14 14.66
CA GLN A 96 3.07 -0.86 15.91
C GLN A 96 3.37 -2.10 16.75
N ASP A 97 2.60 -3.19 16.58
CA ASP A 97 2.76 -4.42 17.34
C ASP A 97 3.80 -5.37 16.70
N LEU A 98 4.30 -5.03 15.50
CA LEU A 98 5.22 -5.87 14.73
C LEU A 98 6.70 -5.65 15.13
N ALA A 99 7.04 -4.46 15.59
CA ALA A 99 8.39 -4.09 16.02
C ALA A 99 8.35 -2.83 16.90
N THR A 100 9.42 -2.61 17.66
CA THR A 100 9.59 -1.39 18.47
C THR A 100 9.98 -0.16 17.66
N GLU A 101 10.40 -0.35 16.41
CA GLU A 101 10.78 0.69 15.46
C GLU A 101 9.96 0.57 14.17
N PRO A 102 9.89 1.64 13.34
CA PRO A 102 9.19 1.58 12.08
C PRO A 102 9.72 0.48 11.16
N VAL A 103 8.84 -0.23 10.45
CA VAL A 103 9.17 -1.40 9.65
C VAL A 103 9.26 -1.10 8.15
N ARG A 104 10.03 -1.90 7.41
CA ARG A 104 9.98 -1.96 5.94
C ARG A 104 8.95 -3.00 5.51
N LEU A 105 7.94 -2.58 4.79
CA LEU A 105 6.91 -3.47 4.28
C LEU A 105 7.31 -4.01 2.90
N VAL A 106 7.07 -5.29 2.68
CA VAL A 106 7.22 -5.91 1.36
C VAL A 106 6.05 -6.85 1.10
N GLY A 107 5.58 -6.94 -0.13
CA GLY A 107 4.51 -7.90 -0.43
C GLY A 107 4.00 -7.86 -1.86
N ASN A 108 3.51 -9.03 -2.29
CA ASN A 108 2.68 -9.19 -3.46
C ASN A 108 1.22 -9.18 -3.00
N LEU A 109 0.60 -8.02 -2.96
CA LEU A 109 -0.72 -7.84 -2.35
C LEU A 109 -1.83 -8.48 -3.18
N PRO A 110 -2.74 -9.25 -2.54
CA PRO A 110 -3.96 -9.69 -3.21
C PRO A 110 -4.76 -8.49 -3.73
N TYR A 111 -5.30 -8.62 -4.94
CA TYR A 111 -5.89 -7.49 -5.66
C TYR A 111 -7.12 -6.88 -4.96
N ASN A 112 -7.90 -7.71 -4.27
CA ASN A 112 -9.09 -7.29 -3.54
C ASN A 112 -8.80 -6.43 -2.30
N VAL A 113 -7.62 -6.55 -1.69
CA VAL A 113 -7.24 -5.80 -0.46
C VAL A 113 -6.23 -4.68 -0.70
N SER A 114 -5.76 -4.49 -1.94
CA SER A 114 -4.72 -3.51 -2.29
C SER A 114 -5.05 -2.08 -1.82
N LYS A 115 -6.28 -1.60 -2.03
CA LYS A 115 -6.70 -0.25 -1.62
C LYS A 115 -6.84 -0.13 -0.09
N PRO A 116 -7.53 -1.05 0.63
CA PRO A 116 -7.55 -1.05 2.08
C PRO A 116 -6.15 -1.09 2.72
N VAL A 117 -5.24 -1.91 2.19
CA VAL A 117 -3.85 -1.97 2.69
C VAL A 117 -3.12 -0.65 2.47
N ALA A 118 -3.26 -0.02 1.29
CA ALA A 118 -2.68 1.30 1.03
C ALA A 118 -3.23 2.36 2.01
N ASP A 119 -4.54 2.34 2.30
CA ASP A 119 -5.16 3.25 3.28
C ASP A 119 -4.65 3.00 4.70
N LYS A 120 -4.53 1.74 5.12
CA LYS A 120 -3.94 1.35 6.41
C LYS A 120 -2.50 1.85 6.55
N ILE A 121 -1.67 1.68 5.53
CA ILE A 121 -0.28 2.17 5.52
C ILE A 121 -0.23 3.69 5.73
N VAL A 122 -1.15 4.46 5.14
CA VAL A 122 -1.26 5.91 5.40
C VAL A 122 -1.63 6.20 6.86
N ARG A 123 -2.60 5.50 7.41
CA ARG A 123 -3.04 5.68 8.82
C ARG A 123 -1.93 5.37 9.80
N GLU A 124 -1.19 4.32 9.55
CA GLU A 124 -0.14 3.81 10.43
C GLU A 124 1.28 4.22 9.98
N ARG A 125 1.39 5.28 9.16
CA ARG A 125 2.64 5.76 8.56
C ARG A 125 3.79 5.99 9.52
N ALA A 126 3.48 6.33 10.77
CA ALA A 126 4.49 6.52 11.82
C ALA A 126 5.30 5.24 12.10
N HIS A 127 4.72 4.07 11.77
CA HIS A 127 5.33 2.75 11.95
C HIS A 127 5.89 2.16 10.64
N VAL A 128 6.00 2.99 9.59
CA VAL A 128 6.48 2.55 8.26
C VAL A 128 7.74 3.32 7.89
N ALA A 129 8.87 2.62 7.84
CA ALA A 129 10.16 3.16 7.39
C ALA A 129 10.29 3.18 5.85
N GLY A 130 9.46 2.42 5.17
CA GLY A 130 9.37 2.34 3.72
C GLY A 130 8.63 1.10 3.28
N ALA A 131 8.30 1.01 1.97
CA ALA A 131 7.67 -0.19 1.46
C ALA A 131 8.07 -0.49 0.00
N VAL A 132 8.07 -1.78 -0.34
CA VAL A 132 8.15 -2.29 -1.71
C VAL A 132 6.95 -3.20 -1.93
N LEU A 133 5.93 -2.68 -2.61
CA LEU A 133 4.64 -3.36 -2.74
C LEU A 133 4.26 -3.52 -4.21
N MET A 134 3.67 -4.67 -4.51
CA MET A 134 3.15 -4.96 -5.83
C MET A 134 1.63 -4.85 -5.85
N PHE A 135 1.13 -4.14 -6.85
CA PHE A 135 -0.29 -3.87 -7.09
C PHE A 135 -0.67 -4.24 -8.52
N GLN A 136 -1.97 -4.40 -8.79
CA GLN A 136 -2.46 -4.29 -10.17
C GLN A 136 -2.03 -2.94 -10.76
N ARG A 137 -1.69 -2.93 -12.05
CA ARG A 137 -1.21 -1.73 -12.74
C ARG A 137 -2.18 -0.53 -12.58
N GLU A 138 -3.49 -0.75 -12.71
CA GLU A 138 -4.48 0.30 -12.50
C GLU A 138 -4.42 0.92 -11.09
N VAL A 139 -4.16 0.08 -10.06
CA VAL A 139 -4.03 0.56 -8.67
C VAL A 139 -2.74 1.37 -8.53
N ALA A 140 -1.61 0.89 -9.05
CA ALA A 140 -0.35 1.62 -9.02
C ALA A 140 -0.46 2.97 -9.77
N GLU A 141 -1.08 3.00 -10.95
CA GLU A 141 -1.37 4.21 -11.70
C GLU A 141 -2.23 5.20 -10.89
N ARG A 142 -3.19 4.71 -10.11
CA ARG A 142 -4.00 5.53 -9.23
C ARG A 142 -3.22 6.11 -8.06
N LEU A 143 -2.32 5.32 -7.46
CA LEU A 143 -1.47 5.77 -6.35
C LEU A 143 -0.49 6.87 -6.77
N THR A 144 -0.04 6.85 -8.02
CA THR A 144 0.96 7.77 -8.58
C THR A 144 0.38 8.78 -9.58
N ALA A 145 -0.95 8.89 -9.64
CA ALA A 145 -1.65 9.72 -10.60
C ALA A 145 -1.31 11.21 -10.43
N ARG A 146 -1.23 11.93 -11.55
CA ARG A 146 -1.07 13.39 -11.57
C ARG A 146 -2.44 14.08 -11.54
N PRO A 147 -2.54 15.29 -10.97
CA PRO A 147 -3.73 16.12 -11.08
C PRO A 147 -4.19 16.25 -12.54
N GLY A 148 -5.49 16.32 -12.76
CA GLY A 148 -6.11 16.40 -14.09
C GLY A 148 -6.31 15.06 -14.79
N THR A 149 -5.78 13.95 -14.25
CA THR A 149 -5.94 12.62 -14.85
C THR A 149 -7.15 11.87 -14.30
N ARG A 150 -7.70 10.93 -15.10
CA ARG A 150 -8.82 10.07 -14.68
C ARG A 150 -8.48 9.19 -13.47
N ALA A 151 -7.24 8.80 -13.29
CA ALA A 151 -6.81 7.95 -12.19
C ALA A 151 -6.72 8.69 -10.85
N TYR A 152 -6.55 10.03 -10.88
CA TYR A 152 -6.40 10.86 -9.69
C TYR A 152 -7.65 10.84 -8.80
N GLY A 153 -7.48 10.72 -7.48
CA GLY A 153 -8.59 10.65 -6.54
C GLY A 153 -8.16 10.73 -5.08
N PRO A 154 -9.09 10.53 -4.12
CA PRO A 154 -8.80 10.67 -2.70
C PRO A 154 -7.59 9.85 -2.22
N LEU A 155 -7.48 8.59 -2.65
CA LEU A 155 -6.36 7.73 -2.26
C LEU A 155 -5.01 8.27 -2.79
N THR A 156 -5.00 8.83 -4.02
CA THR A 156 -3.81 9.48 -4.59
C THR A 156 -3.33 10.63 -3.69
N VAL A 157 -4.27 11.46 -3.24
CA VAL A 157 -3.97 12.63 -2.39
C VAL A 157 -3.47 12.18 -1.01
N LEU A 158 -4.17 11.24 -0.37
CA LEU A 158 -3.80 10.72 0.95
C LEU A 158 -2.43 10.02 0.95
N VAL A 159 -2.20 9.16 -0.05
CA VAL A 159 -0.91 8.49 -0.20
C VAL A 159 0.19 9.50 -0.54
N GLY A 160 -0.06 10.45 -1.46
CA GLY A 160 0.89 11.49 -1.82
C GLY A 160 1.22 12.47 -0.68
N GLU A 161 0.31 12.63 0.31
CA GLU A 161 0.59 13.37 1.54
C GLU A 161 1.56 12.61 2.44
N ALA A 162 1.38 11.29 2.59
CA ALA A 162 2.16 10.47 3.51
C ALA A 162 3.49 9.98 2.92
N PHE A 163 3.52 9.65 1.63
CA PHE A 163 4.63 8.98 0.97
C PHE A 163 4.95 9.59 -0.41
N LEU A 164 6.22 9.50 -0.81
CA LEU A 164 6.60 9.51 -2.21
C LEU A 164 6.48 8.07 -2.73
N VAL A 165 5.62 7.87 -3.72
CA VAL A 165 5.41 6.55 -4.35
C VAL A 165 5.96 6.59 -5.77
N GLU A 166 6.87 5.65 -6.08
CA GLU A 166 7.54 5.54 -7.36
C GLU A 166 7.28 4.17 -7.98
N PRO A 167 6.79 4.07 -9.23
CA PRO A 167 6.74 2.81 -9.95
C PRO A 167 8.16 2.38 -10.29
N LEU A 168 8.53 1.13 -9.94
CA LEU A 168 9.84 0.58 -10.22
C LEU A 168 9.89 -0.21 -11.53
N PHE A 169 8.92 -1.11 -11.71
CA PHE A 169 8.79 -1.92 -12.92
C PHE A 169 7.46 -2.66 -12.98
N ASP A 170 7.10 -3.02 -14.20
CA ASP A 170 5.90 -3.82 -14.50
C ASP A 170 6.23 -5.30 -14.62
N LEU A 171 5.24 -6.14 -14.28
CA LEU A 171 5.26 -7.58 -14.46
C LEU A 171 4.06 -8.03 -15.30
N ARG A 172 4.34 -8.89 -16.28
CA ARG A 172 3.31 -9.49 -17.12
C ARG A 172 2.60 -10.64 -16.39
N PRO A 173 1.37 -11.01 -16.79
CA PRO A 173 0.63 -12.13 -16.20
C PRO A 173 1.40 -13.44 -16.12
N ASN A 174 2.26 -13.74 -17.09
CA ASN A 174 3.06 -14.97 -17.12
C ASN A 174 4.12 -15.07 -16.01
N ALA A 175 4.40 -13.98 -15.29
CA ALA A 175 5.25 -13.98 -14.09
C ALA A 175 4.58 -14.65 -12.87
N PHE A 176 3.30 -15.03 -12.97
CA PHE A 176 2.50 -15.56 -11.86
C PHE A 176 1.90 -16.93 -12.16
N ARG A 177 1.53 -17.65 -11.09
CA ARG A 177 0.78 -18.93 -11.15
C ARG A 177 -0.36 -18.91 -10.11
N PRO A 178 -1.64 -19.00 -10.50
CA PRO A 178 -2.13 -18.83 -11.89
C PRO A 178 -1.86 -17.40 -12.40
N PRO A 179 -1.81 -17.20 -13.72
CA PRO A 179 -1.63 -15.85 -14.28
C PRO A 179 -2.85 -14.98 -13.98
N PRO A 180 -2.67 -13.71 -13.57
CA PRO A 180 -3.77 -12.74 -13.48
C PRO A 180 -4.21 -12.29 -14.88
N GLU A 181 -5.37 -11.61 -14.97
CA GLU A 181 -5.88 -11.05 -16.22
C GLU A 181 -5.17 -9.74 -16.60
N VAL A 182 -4.52 -9.07 -15.65
CA VAL A 182 -3.92 -7.75 -15.80
C VAL A 182 -2.45 -7.73 -15.41
N MET A 183 -1.73 -6.72 -15.87
CA MET A 183 -0.35 -6.48 -15.45
C MET A 183 -0.30 -6.04 -13.98
N SER A 184 0.83 -6.31 -13.34
CA SER A 184 1.18 -5.81 -12.01
C SER A 184 2.33 -4.82 -12.09
N THR A 185 2.38 -3.87 -11.15
CA THR A 185 3.45 -2.89 -11.01
C THR A 185 4.02 -2.98 -9.60
N VAL A 186 5.33 -3.10 -9.49
CA VAL A 186 6.05 -2.98 -8.23
C VAL A 186 6.32 -1.51 -7.97
N THR A 187 6.02 -1.05 -6.76
CA THR A 187 6.18 0.34 -6.33
C THR A 187 7.07 0.44 -5.11
N ARG A 188 7.84 1.51 -5.01
CA ARG A 188 8.59 1.91 -3.80
C ARG A 188 7.85 3.04 -3.11
N TRP A 189 7.75 2.95 -1.79
CA TRP A 189 7.13 3.96 -0.94
C TRP A 189 8.17 4.51 0.01
N THR A 190 8.41 5.81 -0.05
CA THR A 190 9.33 6.53 0.84
C THR A 190 8.52 7.46 1.73
N PRO A 191 8.57 7.35 3.06
CA PRO A 191 7.85 8.27 3.95
C PRO A 191 8.25 9.73 3.71
N ARG A 192 7.28 10.63 3.77
CA ARG A 192 7.54 12.08 3.77
C ARG A 192 7.73 12.57 5.21
N PRO A 193 8.87 13.17 5.56
CA PRO A 193 9.13 13.62 6.94
C PRO A 193 8.10 14.62 7.46
N ALA A 194 7.56 15.47 6.58
CA ALA A 194 6.55 16.48 6.91
C ALA A 194 5.10 16.04 6.66
N ALA A 195 4.86 14.70 6.51
CA ALA A 195 3.51 14.20 6.30
C ALA A 195 2.55 14.65 7.40
N PHE A 196 1.43 15.25 6.99
CA PHE A 196 0.38 15.78 7.88
C PHE A 196 0.86 16.82 8.92
N SER A 197 2.01 17.48 8.70
CA SER A 197 2.51 18.53 9.62
C SER A 197 1.69 19.83 9.55
N SER A 198 1.09 20.13 8.40
CA SER A 198 0.34 21.36 8.16
C SER A 198 -1.18 21.18 8.16
N VAL A 199 -1.67 19.96 8.22
CA VAL A 199 -3.08 19.58 8.14
C VAL A 199 -3.32 18.26 8.85
N SER A 200 -4.41 18.10 9.61
CA SER A 200 -4.75 16.82 10.19
C SER A 200 -5.22 15.83 9.12
N GLU A 201 -4.92 14.54 9.33
CA GLU A 201 -5.41 13.49 8.44
C GLU A 201 -6.94 13.47 8.37
N GLU A 202 -7.60 13.70 9.52
CA GLU A 202 -9.05 13.73 9.62
C GLU A 202 -9.66 14.83 8.72
N SER A 203 -9.13 16.06 8.80
CA SER A 203 -9.60 17.19 7.99
C SER A 203 -9.35 16.95 6.50
N LEU A 204 -8.19 16.39 6.14
CA LEU A 204 -7.90 16.06 4.75
C LEU A 204 -8.84 14.97 4.22
N ARG A 205 -9.10 13.93 5.00
CA ARG A 205 -10.06 12.87 4.64
C ARG A 205 -11.49 13.42 4.51
N ALA A 206 -11.90 14.32 5.40
CA ALA A 206 -13.23 14.92 5.37
C ALA A 206 -13.44 15.76 4.11
N VAL A 207 -12.52 16.69 3.81
CA VAL A 207 -12.63 17.53 2.63
C VAL A 207 -12.51 16.76 1.32
N LEU A 208 -11.67 15.71 1.27
CA LEU A 208 -11.58 14.83 0.11
C LEU A 208 -12.88 14.06 -0.12
N ARG A 209 -13.48 13.51 0.94
CA ARG A 209 -14.77 12.82 0.85
C ARG A 209 -15.85 13.74 0.30
N ALA A 210 -15.95 14.97 0.83
CA ALA A 210 -16.90 15.96 0.35
C ALA A 210 -16.60 16.38 -1.09
N GLY A 211 -15.37 16.78 -1.39
CA GLY A 211 -14.96 17.27 -2.72
C GLY A 211 -15.12 16.26 -3.84
N PHE A 212 -14.91 14.96 -3.57
CA PHE A 212 -15.09 13.88 -4.54
C PHE A 212 -16.46 13.18 -4.47
N ALA A 213 -17.42 13.68 -3.66
CA ALA A 213 -18.76 13.09 -3.52
C ALA A 213 -19.45 12.93 -4.88
N HIS A 214 -19.36 13.94 -5.73
CA HIS A 214 -19.85 13.92 -7.10
C HIS A 214 -18.73 14.22 -8.07
N ARG A 215 -17.88 13.24 -8.38
CA ARG A 215 -16.67 13.39 -9.17
C ARG A 215 -16.85 14.10 -10.51
N ARG A 216 -17.99 13.90 -11.18
CA ARG A 216 -18.30 14.54 -12.48
C ARG A 216 -18.77 15.99 -12.36
N ARG A 217 -19.04 16.49 -11.16
CA ARG A 217 -19.44 17.87 -10.86
C ARG A 217 -18.21 18.72 -10.51
N THR A 218 -18.36 20.03 -10.62
CA THR A 218 -17.35 20.99 -10.18
C THR A 218 -17.33 21.10 -8.65
N LEU A 219 -16.27 21.67 -8.09
CA LEU A 219 -16.08 21.81 -6.65
C LEU A 219 -17.19 22.62 -5.99
N ARG A 220 -17.73 23.67 -6.65
CA ARG A 220 -18.86 24.47 -6.14
C ARG A 220 -20.14 23.66 -5.89
N ASN A 221 -20.27 22.48 -6.51
CA ASN A 221 -21.39 21.58 -6.30
C ASN A 221 -21.11 20.55 -5.19
N ASN A 222 -19.90 20.48 -4.67
CA ASN A 222 -19.44 19.50 -3.69
C ASN A 222 -19.02 20.15 -2.37
N LEU A 223 -18.55 21.40 -2.40
CA LEU A 223 -18.00 22.12 -1.26
C LEU A 223 -18.68 23.48 -1.08
N PRO A 224 -18.81 23.96 0.17
CA PRO A 224 -19.36 25.28 0.44
C PRO A 224 -18.59 26.40 -0.26
N PRO A 225 -19.27 27.42 -0.85
CA PRO A 225 -18.59 28.57 -1.47
C PRO A 225 -17.60 29.28 -0.54
N ALA A 226 -17.99 29.55 0.71
CA ALA A 226 -17.13 30.19 1.69
C ALA A 226 -15.81 29.43 1.94
N LEU A 227 -15.83 28.10 1.86
CA LEU A 227 -14.63 27.28 1.99
C LEU A 227 -13.70 27.44 0.77
N LEU A 228 -14.27 27.46 -0.43
CA LEU A 228 -13.54 27.65 -1.67
C LEU A 228 -12.91 29.04 -1.75
N ASP A 229 -13.69 30.08 -1.45
CA ASP A 229 -13.26 31.47 -1.45
C ASP A 229 -12.16 31.71 -0.40
N GLY A 230 -12.35 31.20 0.83
CA GLY A 230 -11.36 31.31 1.90
C GLY A 230 -10.05 30.58 1.60
N ALA A 231 -10.10 29.48 0.83
CA ALA A 231 -8.92 28.76 0.38
C ALA A 231 -8.31 29.33 -0.92
N GLY A 232 -8.99 30.28 -1.59
CA GLY A 232 -8.57 30.83 -2.89
C GLY A 232 -8.60 29.78 -4.00
N ILE A 233 -9.63 28.92 -4.02
CA ILE A 233 -9.79 27.83 -4.99
C ILE A 233 -10.94 28.12 -5.94
N ASP A 234 -10.67 28.02 -7.26
CA ASP A 234 -11.73 28.15 -8.27
C ASP A 234 -12.74 27.01 -8.15
N GLY A 235 -13.96 27.34 -7.72
CA GLY A 235 -15.06 26.39 -7.61
C GLY A 235 -15.55 25.83 -8.95
N GLY A 236 -15.13 26.38 -10.07
CA GLY A 236 -15.41 25.88 -11.43
C GLY A 236 -14.60 24.65 -11.80
N LEU A 237 -13.50 24.38 -11.10
CA LEU A 237 -12.67 23.19 -11.32
C LEU A 237 -13.36 21.91 -10.87
N ARG A 238 -12.94 20.78 -11.46
CA ARG A 238 -13.31 19.44 -10.95
C ARG A 238 -12.33 18.99 -9.87
N PRO A 239 -12.76 18.08 -8.96
CA PRO A 239 -11.92 17.60 -7.86
C PRO A 239 -10.57 17.02 -8.33
N GLU A 240 -10.58 16.28 -9.45
CA GLU A 240 -9.36 15.68 -9.99
C GLU A 240 -8.34 16.69 -10.52
N ALA A 241 -8.73 17.93 -10.77
CA ALA A 241 -7.83 18.98 -11.25
C ALA A 241 -6.95 19.57 -10.14
N LEU A 242 -7.36 19.43 -8.86
CA LEU A 242 -6.65 20.06 -7.75
C LEU A 242 -5.36 19.32 -7.39
N PRO A 243 -4.21 20.01 -7.34
CA PRO A 243 -2.98 19.47 -6.79
C PRO A 243 -3.08 19.27 -5.26
N LEU A 244 -2.17 18.48 -4.71
CA LEU A 244 -2.11 18.17 -3.28
C LEU A 244 -2.11 19.43 -2.39
N GLU A 245 -1.37 20.49 -2.77
CA GLU A 245 -1.30 21.70 -1.97
C GLU A 245 -2.66 22.43 -1.86
N ASP A 246 -3.47 22.38 -2.89
CA ASP A 246 -4.81 22.96 -2.86
C ASP A 246 -5.73 22.16 -1.93
N TRP A 247 -5.62 20.84 -1.92
CA TRP A 247 -6.32 19.99 -0.95
C TRP A 247 -5.87 20.27 0.49
N ARG A 248 -4.58 20.54 0.72
CA ARG A 248 -4.07 20.99 2.03
C ARG A 248 -4.69 22.33 2.45
N ARG A 249 -4.78 23.30 1.52
CA ARG A 249 -5.42 24.61 1.81
C ARG A 249 -6.88 24.42 2.21
N LEU A 250 -7.64 23.66 1.45
CA LEU A 250 -9.03 23.35 1.78
C LEU A 250 -9.16 22.62 3.14
N ALA A 251 -8.29 21.66 3.44
CA ALA A 251 -8.32 20.93 4.70
C ALA A 251 -8.03 21.82 5.92
N ARG A 252 -7.11 22.78 5.80
CA ARG A 252 -6.84 23.79 6.85
C ARG A 252 -8.06 24.68 7.14
N MET A 253 -8.80 25.04 6.11
CA MET A 253 -10.02 25.84 6.26
C MET A 253 -11.19 25.02 6.76
N TRP A 254 -11.26 23.72 6.39
CA TRP A 254 -12.30 22.79 6.82
C TRP A 254 -12.39 22.68 8.35
N THR A 255 -11.25 22.61 9.03
CA THR A 255 -11.18 22.55 10.50
C THR A 255 -11.74 23.80 11.17
N ARG A 256 -11.53 24.98 10.56
CA ARG A 256 -12.02 26.27 11.09
C ARG A 256 -13.54 26.46 10.97
N SER A 257 -14.17 25.75 10.02
CA SER A 257 -15.62 25.84 9.79
C SER A 257 -16.43 24.83 10.63
N ALA A 258 -15.75 23.87 11.27
CA ALA A 258 -16.37 22.84 12.13
C ALA A 258 -16.23 23.18 13.63
N SER A 259 -15.53 24.26 13.98
CA SER A 259 -15.38 24.85 15.32
C SER A 259 -16.27 26.06 15.47
#